data_c5d9245794c3be95aa38179933d710b8
#
_entry.id   c5d9245794c3be95aa38179933d710b8
#
_cell.length_a   1.000
_cell.length_b   1.000
_cell.length_c   1.000
_cell.angle_alpha   90.00
_cell.angle_beta   90.00
_cell.angle_gamma   90.00
#
_symmetry.space_group_name_H-M   'P 1'
#
loop_
_entity.id
_entity.type
_entity.pdbx_description
1 polymer ?
#
loop_
_entity_poly.entity_id
_entity_poly.type
_entity_poly.pdbx_seq_one_letter_code
_entity_poly.pdbx_strand_id
1 'polypeptide(L)'
;MKNFQTIDIFFDNLKEMRGINELNKHLLYFLKKLQPELSENALKFLCICFSLWDDGYSCIPLQKEILIKKWNEKWEGLNKLKTSNNALFENDSKNFDFEQIIDCGIQELLNNTFSGKIIARKNLDDKILDDEILPPLILANAENKNHYLYMTKHFKAKGIIEDSMERIFKGRESQAVSKDEIDKCIAETSKITKPLKGKPFELNNEQALAIKKKKKENLL
;
A
#
# COMPACT_ATOMS: atom_id res chain seq x y z
N MET A 1 -26.23 1.22 -19.52
CA MET A 1 -25.93 2.47 -18.84
C MET A 1 -26.37 2.53 -17.36
N LYS A 2 -27.30 1.67 -16.88
CA LYS A 2 -27.78 1.71 -15.48
C LYS A 2 -26.74 1.31 -14.40
N ASN A 3 -25.67 0.59 -14.75
CA ASN A 3 -24.72 0.02 -13.76
C ASN A 3 -23.63 0.97 -13.24
N PHE A 4 -23.52 2.17 -13.77
CA PHE A 4 -22.51 3.14 -13.30
C PHE A 4 -23.05 4.07 -12.22
N GLN A 5 -24.35 4.32 -12.17
CA GLN A 5 -24.94 5.31 -11.29
C GLN A 5 -24.68 5.04 -9.79
N THR A 6 -24.73 3.78 -9.37
CA THR A 6 -24.49 3.40 -7.96
C THR A 6 -23.01 3.49 -7.58
N ILE A 7 -22.13 3.16 -8.53
CA ILE A 7 -20.68 3.27 -8.35
C ILE A 7 -20.27 4.74 -8.31
N ASP A 8 -20.85 5.57 -9.17
CA ASP A 8 -20.62 7.01 -9.16
C ASP A 8 -20.99 7.62 -7.82
N ILE A 9 -22.16 7.29 -7.29
CA ILE A 9 -22.59 7.74 -5.96
C ILE A 9 -21.60 7.29 -4.87
N PHE A 10 -21.16 6.04 -4.90
CA PHE A 10 -20.20 5.51 -3.93
C PHE A 10 -18.85 6.22 -4.05
N PHE A 11 -18.36 6.40 -5.27
CA PHE A 11 -17.11 7.09 -5.54
C PHE A 11 -17.18 8.56 -5.14
N ASP A 12 -18.25 9.25 -5.50
CA ASP A 12 -18.43 10.68 -5.23
C ASP A 12 -18.49 10.92 -3.71
N ASN A 13 -19.15 10.04 -2.94
CA ASN A 13 -19.10 10.11 -1.47
C ASN A 13 -17.68 9.98 -0.91
N LEU A 14 -16.88 9.03 -1.41
CA LEU A 14 -15.48 8.88 -0.98
C LEU A 14 -14.64 10.10 -1.40
N LYS A 15 -14.89 10.66 -2.58
CA LYS A 15 -14.20 11.84 -3.09
C LYS A 15 -14.51 13.09 -2.26
N GLU A 16 -15.80 13.33 -1.96
CA GLU A 16 -16.22 14.45 -1.11
C GLU A 16 -15.56 14.42 0.26
N MET A 17 -15.33 13.24 0.80
CA MET A 17 -14.61 13.02 2.05
C MET A 17 -13.08 13.03 1.88
N ARG A 18 -12.56 13.32 0.69
CA ARG A 18 -11.13 13.23 0.34
C ARG A 18 -10.52 11.83 0.56
N GLY A 19 -11.37 10.82 0.55
CA GLY A 19 -10.94 9.42 0.74
C GLY A 19 -10.36 8.78 -0.52
N ILE A 20 -10.56 9.40 -1.70
CA ILE A 20 -10.09 8.89 -2.99
C ILE A 20 -9.88 10.06 -3.96
N ASN A 21 -8.95 9.93 -4.90
CA ASN A 21 -8.69 10.96 -5.91
C ASN A 21 -9.42 10.67 -7.24
N GLU A 22 -9.58 11.72 -8.08
CA GLU A 22 -10.30 11.64 -9.36
C GLU A 22 -9.65 10.66 -10.35
N LEU A 23 -8.32 10.53 -10.31
CA LEU A 23 -7.59 9.61 -11.20
C LEU A 23 -8.06 8.17 -11.01
N ASN A 24 -8.40 7.78 -9.78
CA ASN A 24 -8.88 6.45 -9.46
C ASN A 24 -10.26 6.16 -10.08
N LYS A 25 -11.10 7.18 -10.30
CA LYS A 25 -12.36 7.05 -11.03
C LYS A 25 -12.12 6.63 -12.48
N HIS A 26 -11.17 7.28 -13.14
CA HIS A 26 -10.79 6.91 -14.51
C HIS A 26 -10.23 5.49 -14.58
N LEU A 27 -9.44 5.08 -13.59
CA LEU A 27 -8.93 3.72 -13.51
C LEU A 27 -10.07 2.70 -13.33
N LEU A 28 -11.04 2.96 -12.48
CA LEU A 28 -12.22 2.09 -12.30
C LEU A 28 -13.01 1.93 -13.60
N TYR A 29 -13.27 3.03 -14.32
CA TYR A 29 -13.94 2.96 -15.61
C TYR A 29 -13.12 2.18 -16.65
N PHE A 30 -11.81 2.35 -16.64
CA PHE A 30 -10.93 1.57 -17.51
C PHE A 30 -11.02 0.07 -17.18
N LEU A 31 -10.97 -0.31 -15.90
CA LEU A 31 -11.12 -1.70 -15.48
C LEU A 31 -12.49 -2.27 -15.87
N LYS A 32 -13.57 -1.50 -15.68
CA LYS A 32 -14.92 -1.89 -16.12
C LYS A 32 -15.03 -2.03 -17.62
N LYS A 33 -14.29 -1.21 -18.40
CA LYS A 33 -14.23 -1.35 -19.86
C LYS A 33 -13.47 -2.59 -20.31
N LEU A 34 -12.40 -2.96 -19.58
CA LEU A 34 -11.65 -4.20 -19.84
C LEU A 34 -12.47 -5.45 -19.52
N GLN A 35 -13.32 -5.38 -18.51
CA GLN A 35 -14.18 -6.46 -18.06
C GLN A 35 -15.57 -5.92 -17.69
N PRO A 36 -16.49 -5.84 -18.69
CA PRO A 36 -17.83 -5.29 -18.49
C PRO A 36 -18.70 -6.06 -17.46
N GLU A 37 -18.41 -7.33 -17.24
CA GLU A 37 -19.10 -8.20 -16.29
C GLU A 37 -18.68 -8.03 -14.83
N LEU A 38 -17.68 -7.18 -14.53
CA LEU A 38 -17.32 -6.91 -13.13
C LEU A 38 -18.56 -6.48 -12.33
N SER A 39 -18.75 -7.11 -11.18
CA SER A 39 -19.85 -6.81 -10.30
C SER A 39 -19.74 -5.40 -9.70
N GLU A 40 -20.85 -4.87 -9.24
CA GLU A 40 -20.86 -3.60 -8.50
C GLU A 40 -20.05 -3.71 -7.20
N ASN A 41 -20.13 -4.84 -6.51
CA ASN A 41 -19.37 -5.06 -5.28
C ASN A 41 -17.86 -5.12 -5.56
N ALA A 42 -17.43 -5.78 -6.64
CA ALA A 42 -16.04 -5.78 -7.05
C ALA A 42 -15.51 -4.36 -7.30
N LEU A 43 -16.30 -3.51 -7.97
CA LEU A 43 -15.90 -2.14 -8.24
C LEU A 43 -15.87 -1.27 -6.98
N LYS A 44 -16.84 -1.40 -6.08
CA LYS A 44 -16.82 -0.73 -4.77
C LYS A 44 -15.63 -1.18 -3.93
N PHE A 45 -15.33 -2.48 -3.94
CA PHE A 45 -14.15 -3.02 -3.27
C PHE A 45 -12.86 -2.42 -3.84
N LEU A 46 -12.73 -2.31 -5.16
CA LEU A 46 -11.57 -1.66 -5.78
C LEU A 46 -11.48 -0.17 -5.41
N CYS A 47 -12.62 0.54 -5.24
CA CYS A 47 -12.61 1.90 -4.70
C CYS A 47 -11.97 1.95 -3.31
N ILE A 48 -12.33 1.00 -2.42
CA ILE A 48 -11.73 0.89 -1.08
C ILE A 48 -10.21 0.64 -1.19
N CYS A 49 -9.80 -0.28 -2.05
CA CYS A 49 -8.38 -0.57 -2.28
C CYS A 49 -7.61 0.66 -2.80
N PHE A 50 -8.17 1.38 -3.77
CA PHE A 50 -7.55 2.59 -4.31
C PHE A 50 -7.44 3.69 -3.25
N SER A 51 -8.48 3.84 -2.43
CA SER A 51 -8.47 4.77 -1.31
C SER A 51 -7.35 4.47 -0.30
N LEU A 52 -7.09 3.19 -0.02
CA LEU A 52 -5.98 2.78 0.85
C LEU A 52 -4.62 2.98 0.18
N TRP A 53 -4.50 2.72 -1.14
CA TRP A 53 -3.26 3.04 -1.87
C TRP A 53 -2.95 4.53 -1.90
N ASP A 54 -3.97 5.40 -1.94
CA ASP A 54 -3.78 6.85 -1.83
C ASP A 54 -3.23 7.27 -0.45
N ASP A 55 -3.45 6.48 0.60
CA ASP A 55 -2.85 6.66 1.92
C ASP A 55 -1.39 6.14 2.01
N GLY A 56 -0.84 5.64 0.91
CA GLY A 56 0.55 5.19 0.85
C GLY A 56 0.76 3.70 1.14
N TYR A 57 -0.29 2.90 1.22
CA TYR A 57 -0.12 1.45 1.29
C TYR A 57 0.52 0.92 0.00
N SER A 58 1.57 0.12 0.11
CA SER A 58 2.21 -0.53 -1.04
C SER A 58 1.44 -1.76 -1.52
N CYS A 59 0.72 -2.43 -0.60
CA CYS A 59 -0.13 -3.59 -0.87
C CYS A 59 -1.34 -3.61 0.05
N ILE A 60 -2.39 -4.29 -0.39
CA ILE A 60 -3.62 -4.50 0.37
C ILE A 60 -3.67 -5.96 0.84
N PRO A 61 -3.58 -6.23 2.15
CA PRO A 61 -3.76 -7.58 2.67
C PRO A 61 -5.21 -8.01 2.51
N LEU A 62 -5.44 -9.21 1.94
CA LEU A 62 -6.79 -9.75 1.71
C LEU A 62 -7.28 -10.61 2.89
N GLN A 63 -6.80 -10.32 4.08
CA GLN A 63 -7.33 -10.85 5.33
C GLN A 63 -8.49 -9.95 5.75
N LYS A 64 -9.70 -10.52 5.76
CA LYS A 64 -10.94 -9.78 5.97
C LYS A 64 -10.88 -8.87 7.20
N GLU A 65 -10.49 -9.43 8.35
CA GLU A 65 -10.46 -8.72 9.64
C GLU A 65 -9.47 -7.56 9.62
N ILE A 66 -8.30 -7.75 8.99
CA ILE A 66 -7.27 -6.72 8.87
C ILE A 66 -7.77 -5.59 7.97
N LEU A 67 -8.38 -5.94 6.84
CA LEU A 67 -8.84 -4.96 5.87
C LEU A 67 -10.03 -4.15 6.41
N ILE A 68 -10.99 -4.80 7.06
CA ILE A 68 -12.11 -4.14 7.73
C ILE A 68 -11.59 -3.16 8.79
N LYS A 69 -10.66 -3.61 9.65
CA LYS A 69 -10.07 -2.74 10.66
C LYS A 69 -9.43 -1.49 10.06
N LYS A 70 -8.55 -1.68 9.04
CA LYS A 70 -7.89 -0.56 8.35
C LYS A 70 -8.88 0.40 7.70
N TRP A 71 -9.91 -0.13 7.07
CA TRP A 71 -10.94 0.68 6.44
C TRP A 71 -11.77 1.45 7.47
N ASN A 72 -12.17 0.83 8.57
CA ASN A 72 -12.91 1.48 9.64
C ASN A 72 -12.12 2.62 10.28
N GLU A 73 -10.81 2.40 10.56
CA GLU A 73 -9.91 3.44 11.07
C GLU A 73 -9.86 4.66 10.12
N LYS A 74 -9.73 4.41 8.82
CA LYS A 74 -9.77 5.48 7.80
C LYS A 74 -11.13 6.16 7.76
N TRP A 75 -12.21 5.39 7.71
CA TRP A 75 -13.59 5.91 7.62
C TRP A 75 -13.96 6.79 8.80
N GLU A 76 -13.62 6.38 10.02
CA GLU A 76 -13.80 7.21 11.22
C GLU A 76 -12.99 8.51 11.14
N GLY A 77 -11.75 8.46 10.66
CA GLY A 77 -10.92 9.63 10.43
C GLY A 77 -11.56 10.62 9.45
N LEU A 78 -12.08 10.12 8.32
CA LEU A 78 -12.76 10.93 7.32
C LEU A 78 -14.05 11.57 7.86
N ASN A 79 -14.84 10.83 8.63
CA ASN A 79 -16.06 11.34 9.26
C ASN A 79 -15.77 12.44 10.30
N LYS A 80 -14.70 12.28 11.11
CA LYS A 80 -14.28 13.33 12.05
C LYS A 80 -13.88 14.63 11.34
N LEU A 81 -13.22 14.54 10.19
CA LEU A 81 -12.88 15.71 9.38
C LEU A 81 -14.12 16.37 8.78
N LYS A 82 -15.12 15.59 8.36
CA LYS A 82 -16.40 16.10 7.84
C LYS A 82 -17.16 16.87 8.90
N THR A 83 -17.27 16.36 10.11
CA THR A 83 -18.00 17.00 11.22
C THR A 83 -17.34 18.27 11.73
N SER A 84 -16.00 18.39 11.61
CA SER A 84 -15.27 19.60 12.02
C SER A 84 -15.39 20.76 11.01
N ASN A 85 -15.73 20.48 9.74
CA ASN A 85 -15.73 21.48 8.66
C ASN A 85 -17.10 22.00 8.24
N ASN A 86 -18.19 21.68 8.93
CA ASN A 86 -19.52 22.27 8.86
C ASN A 86 -20.67 21.28 8.65
N ALA A 87 -21.72 21.56 9.39
CA ALA A 87 -23.07 21.03 9.41
C ALA A 87 -23.90 21.17 8.10
N LEU A 88 -23.29 21.44 6.95
CA LEU A 88 -24.03 21.67 5.69
C LEU A 88 -24.24 20.39 4.85
N PHE A 89 -23.68 19.26 5.27
CA PHE A 89 -23.85 17.98 4.57
C PHE A 89 -24.68 17.01 5.41
N GLU A 90 -25.85 17.46 5.85
CA GLU A 90 -26.91 16.55 6.28
C GLU A 90 -27.51 15.89 5.06
N ASN A 91 -27.62 14.56 5.15
CA ASN A 91 -28.42 13.67 4.33
C ASN A 91 -27.84 13.27 2.97
N ASP A 92 -27.04 12.25 2.94
CA ASP A 92 -27.17 11.08 2.09
C ASP A 92 -25.99 10.09 2.24
N SER A 93 -25.42 10.00 3.41
CA SER A 93 -24.59 8.84 3.72
C SER A 93 -25.52 7.62 3.73
N LYS A 94 -25.89 7.14 2.53
CA LYS A 94 -26.42 5.79 2.40
C LYS A 94 -25.50 4.91 3.21
N ASN A 95 -26.02 4.24 4.21
CA ASN A 95 -25.27 3.30 5.02
C ASN A 95 -24.75 2.20 4.11
N PHE A 96 -23.52 2.38 3.61
CA PHE A 96 -22.84 1.33 2.86
C PHE A 96 -22.39 0.28 3.86
N ASP A 97 -22.78 -0.95 3.63
CA ASP A 97 -22.23 -2.08 4.36
C ASP A 97 -20.82 -2.39 3.83
N PHE A 98 -19.84 -1.69 4.40
CA PHE A 98 -18.43 -1.86 4.01
C PHE A 98 -17.90 -3.26 4.30
N GLU A 99 -18.41 -3.92 5.35
CA GLU A 99 -18.00 -5.29 5.68
C GLU A 99 -18.45 -6.25 4.59
N GLN A 100 -19.69 -6.10 4.13
CA GLN A 100 -20.21 -6.90 3.02
C GLN A 100 -19.46 -6.60 1.71
N ILE A 101 -19.19 -5.33 1.41
CA ILE A 101 -18.43 -4.95 0.20
C ILE A 101 -17.04 -5.57 0.21
N ILE A 102 -16.33 -5.51 1.34
CA ILE A 102 -15.00 -6.07 1.50
C ILE A 102 -15.05 -7.59 1.37
N ASP A 103 -15.98 -8.26 2.04
CA ASP A 103 -16.11 -9.71 2.00
C ASP A 103 -16.41 -10.22 0.59
N CYS A 104 -17.43 -9.66 -0.06
CA CYS A 104 -17.76 -10.00 -1.45
C CYS A 104 -16.59 -9.74 -2.40
N GLY A 105 -15.92 -8.59 -2.26
CA GLY A 105 -14.77 -8.24 -3.10
C GLY A 105 -13.60 -9.20 -2.96
N ILE A 106 -13.25 -9.60 -1.73
CA ILE A 106 -12.22 -10.63 -1.47
C ILE A 106 -12.63 -11.96 -2.10
N GLN A 107 -13.86 -12.41 -1.91
CA GLN A 107 -14.35 -13.66 -2.49
C GLN A 107 -14.29 -13.64 -4.02
N GLU A 108 -14.72 -12.55 -4.65
CA GLU A 108 -14.64 -12.43 -6.10
C GLU A 108 -13.19 -12.46 -6.61
N LEU A 109 -12.24 -11.82 -5.91
CA LEU A 109 -10.82 -11.90 -6.24
C LEU A 109 -10.28 -13.32 -6.15
N LEU A 110 -10.59 -14.02 -5.07
CA LEU A 110 -10.08 -15.36 -4.82
C LEU A 110 -10.71 -16.41 -5.76
N ASN A 111 -11.98 -16.25 -6.12
CA ASN A 111 -12.74 -17.16 -6.98
C ASN A 111 -12.49 -16.96 -8.49
N ASN A 112 -11.43 -16.26 -8.88
CA ASN A 112 -11.05 -16.06 -10.28
C ASN A 112 -12.11 -15.33 -11.15
N THR A 113 -12.97 -14.52 -10.57
CA THR A 113 -13.96 -13.76 -11.34
C THR A 113 -13.32 -12.61 -12.12
N PHE A 114 -12.12 -12.17 -11.73
CA PHE A 114 -11.34 -11.16 -12.45
C PHE A 114 -10.54 -11.78 -13.59
N SER A 115 -10.68 -11.21 -14.78
CA SER A 115 -9.95 -11.68 -15.95
C SER A 115 -8.44 -11.42 -15.86
N GLY A 116 -7.64 -12.21 -16.58
CA GLY A 116 -6.20 -11.99 -16.71
C GLY A 116 -5.80 -10.64 -17.35
N LYS A 117 -6.76 -9.91 -17.94
CA LYS A 117 -6.53 -8.53 -18.43
C LYS A 117 -6.50 -7.51 -17.29
N ILE A 118 -7.05 -7.82 -16.14
CA ILE A 118 -7.13 -6.94 -14.97
C ILE A 118 -6.16 -7.37 -13.89
N ILE A 119 -6.07 -8.68 -13.62
CA ILE A 119 -5.26 -9.23 -12.53
C ILE A 119 -4.40 -10.38 -13.02
N ALA A 120 -3.09 -10.27 -12.76
CA ALA A 120 -2.17 -11.41 -12.80
C ALA A 120 -2.09 -12.06 -11.42
N ARG A 121 -1.88 -13.38 -11.40
CA ARG A 121 -1.61 -14.16 -10.19
C ARG A 121 -0.13 -14.50 -10.15
N LYS A 122 0.52 -14.16 -9.06
CA LYS A 122 1.95 -14.37 -8.84
C LYS A 122 2.17 -14.92 -7.42
N ASN A 123 3.29 -15.58 -7.17
CA ASN A 123 3.73 -15.78 -5.81
C ASN A 123 4.38 -14.49 -5.30
N LEU A 124 4.38 -14.31 -3.99
CA LEU A 124 4.95 -13.08 -3.40
C LEU A 124 6.43 -12.89 -3.76
N ASP A 125 7.16 -14.01 -3.90
CA ASP A 125 8.60 -14.00 -4.20
C ASP A 125 8.92 -14.05 -5.70
N ASP A 126 7.89 -14.08 -6.58
CA ASP A 126 8.10 -14.04 -8.02
C ASP A 126 8.76 -12.71 -8.42
N LYS A 127 9.80 -12.81 -9.24
CA LYS A 127 10.42 -11.65 -9.88
C LYS A 127 9.70 -11.35 -11.19
N ILE A 128 9.48 -10.07 -11.43
CA ILE A 128 8.93 -9.59 -12.69
C ILE A 128 10.09 -9.19 -13.60
N LEU A 129 10.11 -9.71 -14.81
CA LEU A 129 11.06 -9.28 -15.84
C LEU A 129 10.69 -7.87 -16.32
N ASP A 130 11.71 -7.08 -16.70
CA ASP A 130 11.50 -5.68 -17.10
C ASP A 130 10.60 -5.53 -18.32
N ASP A 131 10.64 -6.50 -19.23
CA ASP A 131 9.87 -6.56 -20.48
C ASP A 131 8.50 -7.25 -20.33
N GLU A 132 8.19 -7.79 -19.13
CA GLU A 132 6.92 -8.48 -18.89
C GLU A 132 5.75 -7.48 -18.88
N ILE A 133 4.82 -7.65 -19.84
CA ILE A 133 3.57 -6.90 -19.90
C ILE A 133 2.57 -7.54 -18.93
N LEU A 134 2.30 -6.83 -17.86
CA LEU A 134 1.39 -7.28 -16.81
C LEU A 134 0.11 -6.44 -16.78
N PRO A 135 -1.01 -7.03 -16.36
CA PRO A 135 -2.23 -6.28 -16.10
C PRO A 135 -2.02 -5.28 -14.95
N PRO A 136 -2.94 -4.31 -14.77
CA PRO A 136 -2.78 -3.23 -13.79
C PRO A 136 -2.69 -3.70 -12.33
N LEU A 137 -3.22 -4.88 -12.01
CA LEU A 137 -3.25 -5.43 -10.66
C LEU A 137 -2.55 -6.79 -10.60
N ILE A 138 -1.97 -7.10 -9.45
CA ILE A 138 -1.35 -8.39 -9.14
C ILE A 138 -1.94 -8.92 -7.83
N LEU A 139 -2.46 -10.14 -7.88
CA LEU A 139 -2.81 -10.92 -6.71
C LEU A 139 -1.62 -11.81 -6.36
N ALA A 140 -0.91 -11.46 -5.30
CA ALA A 140 0.24 -12.19 -4.82
C ALA A 140 -0.13 -13.17 -3.70
N ASN A 141 0.35 -14.41 -3.80
CA ASN A 141 0.16 -15.45 -2.82
C ASN A 141 1.45 -15.64 -2.01
N ALA A 142 1.35 -15.58 -0.68
CA ALA A 142 2.45 -15.92 0.20
C ALA A 142 2.37 -17.41 0.61
N GLU A 143 3.50 -17.99 1.03
CA GLU A 143 3.60 -19.39 1.46
C GLU A 143 2.63 -19.76 2.59
N ASN A 144 2.32 -18.79 3.46
CA ASN A 144 1.38 -18.96 4.59
C ASN A 144 -0.11 -18.88 4.20
N LYS A 145 -0.43 -19.00 2.89
CA LYS A 145 -1.78 -18.83 2.32
C LYS A 145 -2.38 -17.43 2.48
N ASN A 146 -1.61 -16.45 2.87
CA ASN A 146 -2.05 -15.06 2.84
C ASN A 146 -2.01 -14.53 1.40
N HIS A 147 -2.99 -13.71 1.07
CA HIS A 147 -3.10 -13.08 -0.24
C HIS A 147 -2.96 -11.57 -0.11
N TYR A 148 -2.29 -10.97 -1.08
CA TYR A 148 -2.06 -9.53 -1.13
C TYR A 148 -2.41 -8.99 -2.52
N LEU A 149 -3.15 -7.89 -2.56
CA LEU A 149 -3.43 -7.19 -3.81
C LEU A 149 -2.45 -6.02 -3.97
N TYR A 150 -1.78 -5.98 -5.11
CA TYR A 150 -0.84 -4.92 -5.48
C TYR A 150 -1.30 -4.19 -6.74
N MET A 151 -0.98 -2.91 -6.85
CA MET A 151 -0.79 -2.33 -8.18
C MET A 151 0.50 -2.88 -8.78
N THR A 152 0.51 -3.15 -10.07
CA THR A 152 1.68 -3.70 -10.77
C THR A 152 2.95 -2.89 -10.55
N LYS A 153 2.85 -1.55 -10.55
CA LYS A 153 3.97 -0.65 -10.25
C LYS A 153 4.57 -0.88 -8.85
N HIS A 154 3.73 -1.15 -7.84
CA HIS A 154 4.19 -1.37 -6.48
C HIS A 154 4.84 -2.75 -6.32
N PHE A 155 4.31 -3.76 -7.01
CA PHE A 155 4.92 -5.08 -7.01
C PHE A 155 6.30 -5.08 -7.70
N LYS A 156 6.44 -4.37 -8.82
CA LYS A 156 7.75 -4.15 -9.47
C LYS A 156 8.72 -3.40 -8.54
N ALA A 157 8.27 -2.34 -7.88
CA ALA A 157 9.09 -1.58 -6.93
C ALA A 157 9.54 -2.44 -5.74
N LYS A 158 8.67 -3.33 -5.22
CA LYS A 158 9.04 -4.30 -4.18
C LYS A 158 10.25 -5.13 -4.60
N GLY A 159 10.20 -5.75 -5.80
CA GLY A 159 11.31 -6.55 -6.32
C GLY A 159 12.63 -5.77 -6.42
N ILE A 160 12.59 -4.54 -6.93
CA ILE A 160 13.77 -3.65 -7.02
C ILE A 160 14.35 -3.35 -5.63
N ILE A 161 13.49 -3.11 -4.64
CA ILE A 161 13.92 -2.84 -3.26
C ILE A 161 14.57 -4.09 -2.67
N GLU A 162 13.96 -5.26 -2.83
CA GLU A 162 14.49 -6.54 -2.33
C GLU A 162 15.85 -6.86 -2.95
N ASP A 163 16.01 -6.75 -4.26
CA ASP A 163 17.27 -6.96 -4.95
C ASP A 163 18.35 -5.95 -4.49
N SER A 164 17.94 -4.72 -4.22
CA SER A 164 18.85 -3.69 -3.72
C SER A 164 19.29 -3.97 -2.29
N MET A 165 18.38 -4.41 -1.44
CA MET A 165 18.69 -4.84 -0.07
C MET A 165 19.61 -6.07 -0.08
N GLU A 166 19.31 -7.07 -0.89
CA GLU A 166 20.13 -8.28 -1.02
C GLU A 166 21.57 -7.92 -1.44
N ARG A 167 21.74 -7.03 -2.43
CA ARG A 167 23.06 -6.54 -2.84
C ARG A 167 23.79 -5.82 -1.71
N ILE A 168 23.09 -5.00 -0.93
CA ILE A 168 23.67 -4.29 0.22
C ILE A 168 24.10 -5.29 1.30
N PHE A 169 23.31 -6.32 1.58
CA PHE A 169 23.64 -7.33 2.58
C PHE A 169 24.80 -8.21 2.13
N LYS A 170 24.75 -8.75 0.89
CA LYS A 170 25.85 -9.57 0.34
C LYS A 170 27.16 -8.77 0.19
N GLY A 171 27.09 -7.50 -0.19
CA GLY A 171 28.27 -6.64 -0.26
C GLY A 171 28.89 -6.32 1.12
N ARG A 172 28.11 -6.45 2.20
CA ARG A 172 28.60 -6.22 3.57
C ARG A 172 29.26 -7.44 4.20
N GLU A 173 28.91 -8.65 3.75
CA GLU A 173 29.57 -9.88 4.21
C GLU A 173 31.05 -9.94 3.79
N SER A 174 31.45 -9.19 2.74
CA SER A 174 32.84 -9.15 2.25
C SER A 174 33.74 -8.11 2.91
N GLN A 175 33.19 -7.21 3.73
CA GLN A 175 33.96 -6.19 4.44
C GLN A 175 33.56 -6.10 5.91
N ALA A 176 34.29 -6.80 6.77
CA ALA A 176 34.19 -6.58 8.21
C ALA A 176 34.65 -5.15 8.52
N VAL A 177 33.70 -4.22 8.56
CA VAL A 177 33.98 -2.82 8.93
C VAL A 177 34.41 -2.79 10.39
N SER A 178 35.60 -2.27 10.68
CA SER A 178 36.15 -2.20 12.04
C SER A 178 35.29 -1.29 12.94
N LYS A 179 35.32 -1.54 14.25
CA LYS A 179 34.61 -0.70 15.22
C LYS A 179 34.99 0.77 15.09
N ASP A 180 36.26 1.05 14.84
CA ASP A 180 36.82 2.39 14.70
C ASP A 180 36.29 3.11 13.44
N GLU A 181 36.06 2.39 12.33
CA GLU A 181 35.47 2.96 11.12
C GLU A 181 34.02 3.34 11.32
N ILE A 182 33.27 2.59 12.13
CA ILE A 182 31.87 2.94 12.45
C ILE A 182 31.82 4.15 13.39
N ASP A 183 32.62 4.17 14.42
CA ASP A 183 32.69 5.30 15.35
C ASP A 183 33.13 6.58 14.60
N LYS A 184 34.01 6.44 13.60
CA LYS A 184 34.40 7.51 12.68
C LYS A 184 33.26 7.95 11.77
N CYS A 185 32.52 7.02 11.13
CA CYS A 185 31.36 7.34 10.30
C CYS A 185 30.24 8.01 11.11
N ILE A 186 29.98 7.57 12.34
CA ILE A 186 29.01 8.21 13.23
C ILE A 186 29.42 9.64 13.55
N ALA A 187 30.72 9.86 13.87
CA ALA A 187 31.26 11.18 14.15
C ALA A 187 31.28 12.09 12.92
N GLU A 188 31.50 11.56 11.73
CA GLU A 188 31.47 12.31 10.48
C GLU A 188 30.03 12.66 10.07
N THR A 189 29.08 11.72 10.20
CA THR A 189 27.66 11.96 9.89
C THR A 189 27.08 13.05 10.77
N SER A 190 27.45 13.12 12.04
CA SER A 190 27.04 14.19 12.93
C SER A 190 27.59 15.58 12.54
N LYS A 191 28.66 15.64 11.75
CA LYS A 191 29.25 16.89 11.23
C LYS A 191 28.63 17.35 9.90
N ILE A 192 28.09 16.42 9.09
CA ILE A 192 27.60 16.69 7.73
C ILE A 192 26.18 17.29 7.74
N THR A 193 25.40 16.99 8.75
CA THR A 193 24.03 17.51 8.86
C THR A 193 24.03 18.98 9.24
N LYS A 194 23.63 19.85 8.28
CA LYS A 194 23.39 21.26 8.58
C LYS A 194 22.35 21.36 9.70
N PRO A 195 22.62 22.16 10.73
CA PRO A 195 21.71 22.26 11.87
C PRO A 195 20.35 22.78 11.42
N LEU A 196 19.31 22.00 11.59
CA LEU A 196 17.93 22.49 11.52
C LEU A 196 17.74 23.40 12.75
N LYS A 197 17.51 24.70 12.52
CA LYS A 197 17.29 25.71 13.58
C LYS A 197 18.48 25.90 14.56
N GLY A 198 19.74 25.82 14.08
CA GLY A 198 20.91 26.20 14.87
C GLY A 198 21.38 25.18 15.91
N LYS A 199 20.79 23.98 15.97
CA LYS A 199 21.28 22.89 16.82
C LYS A 199 21.96 21.83 15.98
N PRO A 200 23.15 21.32 16.38
CA PRO A 200 23.79 20.20 15.71
C PRO A 200 22.86 18.99 15.76
N PHE A 201 22.84 18.21 14.67
CA PHE A 201 22.13 16.94 14.66
C PHE A 201 22.95 15.92 15.48
N GLU A 202 22.34 15.41 16.54
CA GLU A 202 22.92 14.30 17.31
C GLU A 202 22.03 13.08 17.16
N LEU A 203 22.64 11.94 16.84
CA LEU A 203 21.94 10.66 16.92
C LEU A 203 21.49 10.45 18.36
N ASN A 204 20.22 10.15 18.57
CA ASN A 204 19.77 9.78 19.90
C ASN A 204 20.41 8.43 20.32
N ASN A 205 20.42 8.16 21.64
CA ASN A 205 21.07 6.96 22.18
C ASN A 205 20.51 5.67 21.58
N GLU A 206 19.25 5.60 21.24
CA GLU A 206 18.60 4.44 20.62
C GLU A 206 19.07 4.23 19.19
N GLN A 207 19.20 5.29 18.41
CA GLN A 207 19.74 5.22 17.04
C GLN A 207 21.20 4.79 17.03
N ALA A 208 22.03 5.33 17.94
CA ALA A 208 23.43 4.91 18.09
C ALA A 208 23.55 3.46 18.58
N LEU A 209 22.69 3.02 19.50
CA LEU A 209 22.60 1.65 19.98
C LEU A 209 22.13 0.68 18.89
N ALA A 210 21.15 1.06 18.08
CA ALA A 210 20.65 0.25 16.95
C ALA A 210 21.77 0.00 15.91
N ILE A 211 22.55 1.03 15.58
CA ILE A 211 23.71 0.90 14.70
C ILE A 211 24.75 -0.05 15.28
N LYS A 212 25.03 0.05 16.59
CA LYS A 212 26.00 -0.81 17.30
C LYS A 212 25.51 -2.26 17.46
N LYS A 213 24.20 -2.46 17.71
CA LYS A 213 23.62 -3.79 17.92
C LYS A 213 23.56 -4.61 16.63
N LYS A 214 23.14 -3.98 15.54
CA LYS A 214 23.07 -4.63 14.22
C LYS A 214 24.45 -5.12 13.75
N LYS A 215 25.53 -4.52 14.21
CA LYS A 215 26.88 -4.95 13.91
C LYS A 215 27.33 -6.16 14.72
N LYS A 216 26.86 -6.32 15.99
CA LYS A 216 27.18 -7.51 16.79
C LYS A 216 26.52 -8.77 16.27
N GLU A 217 25.33 -8.64 15.70
CA GLU A 217 24.56 -9.76 15.14
C GLU A 217 25.12 -10.24 13.78
N ASN A 218 25.90 -9.40 13.09
CA ASN A 218 26.58 -9.77 11.83
C ASN A 218 28.03 -10.25 12.04
N LEU A 219 28.49 -10.43 13.27
CA LEU A 219 29.84 -10.89 13.64
C LEU A 219 29.84 -12.28 14.30
N LEU A 220 28.68 -12.96 14.36
CA LEU A 220 28.51 -14.36 14.75
C LEU A 220 28.06 -15.18 13.56
#